data_a7a784463c8e48257583c7a6b21dcdbe
#
_entry.id   a7a784463c8e48257583c7a6b21dcdbe
#
_cell.length_a   1.000
_cell.length_b   1.000
_cell.length_c   1.000
_cell.angle_alpha   90.00
_cell.angle_beta   90.00
_cell.angle_gamma   90.00
#
_symmetry.space_group_name_H-M   'P 1'
#
loop_
_entity.id
_entity.type
_entity.pdbx_description
1 polymer ?
#
loop_
_entity_poly.entity_id
_entity_poly.type
_entity_poly.pdbx_seq_one_letter_code
_entity_poly.pdbx_strand_id
1 'polypeptide(L)' 'MNKETIKHCLSCNRSENEIPLVTLTYSSKPAYICSHCLPMLIHHPEQLIGRLEGADKIPPAEHND' A
#
# COMPACT_ATOMS: atom_id res chain seq x y z
N MET A 1 -16.72 20.86 6.65
CA MET A 1 -16.36 20.37 6.51
C MET A 1 -15.56 19.77 6.82
N ASN A 2 -15.39 19.43 6.98
CA ASN A 2 -14.69 18.82 7.37
C ASN A 2 -13.55 18.67 7.03
N LYS A 3 -12.69 18.55 7.52
CA LYS A 3 -11.65 18.41 7.22
C LYS A 3 -11.37 17.24 6.76
N GLU A 4 -10.86 17.00 5.83
CA GLU A 4 -10.58 15.86 5.41
C GLU A 4 -9.28 15.44 5.78
N THR A 5 -8.91 14.27 6.15
CA THR A 5 -7.61 13.75 6.41
C THR A 5 -6.97 13.34 5.10
N ILE A 6 -5.86 13.91 4.80
CA ILE A 6 -5.17 13.59 3.58
C ILE A 6 -4.46 12.27 3.77
N LYS A 7 -4.65 11.34 2.84
CA LYS A 7 -4.06 10.05 2.95
C LYS A 7 -2.73 9.99 2.25
N HIS A 8 -1.86 9.13 2.72
CA HIS A 8 -0.52 9.02 2.18
C HIS A 8 -0.19 7.57 1.89
N CYS A 9 0.67 7.35 0.91
CA CYS A 9 1.13 6.02 0.59
C CYS A 9 1.89 5.43 1.76
N LEU A 10 1.61 4.20 2.11
CA LEU A 10 2.26 3.58 3.25
C LEU A 10 3.73 3.30 2.98
N SER A 11 4.13 3.31 1.72
CA SER A 11 5.49 3.00 1.37
C SER A 11 6.33 4.25 1.12
N CYS A 12 5.93 5.11 0.22
CA CYS A 12 6.75 6.27 -0.13
C CYS A 12 6.26 7.55 0.50
N ASN A 13 5.10 7.51 1.13
CA ASN A 13 4.56 8.65 1.86
C ASN A 13 4.10 9.80 0.98
N ARG A 14 3.91 9.58 -0.31
CA ARG A 14 3.34 10.62 -1.15
C ARG A 14 1.87 10.76 -0.82
N SER A 15 1.39 11.98 -0.92
CA SER A 15 0.00 12.22 -0.57
C SER A 15 -0.92 11.94 -1.73
N GLU A 16 -2.19 11.82 -1.43
CA GLU A 16 -3.18 11.59 -2.45
C GLU A 16 -3.27 12.76 -3.41
N ASN A 17 -2.73 13.91 -3.05
CA ASN A 17 -2.73 15.05 -3.92
C ASN A 17 -1.58 15.00 -4.92
N GLU A 18 -0.59 14.16 -4.65
CA GLU A 18 0.55 14.05 -5.54
C GLU A 18 0.43 12.87 -6.48
N ILE A 19 -0.22 11.81 -6.04
CA ILE A 19 -0.29 10.62 -6.82
C ILE A 19 -1.53 9.87 -6.41
N PRO A 20 -2.19 9.16 -7.30
CA PRO A 20 -3.40 8.43 -6.92
C PRO A 20 -3.07 7.33 -5.93
N LEU A 21 -3.92 7.18 -4.94
CA LEU A 21 -3.76 6.15 -3.94
C LEU A 21 -4.83 5.09 -4.13
N VAL A 22 -4.45 3.85 -3.91
CA VAL A 22 -5.36 2.74 -3.96
C VAL A 22 -5.64 2.33 -2.52
N THR A 23 -6.91 2.20 -2.18
CA THR A 23 -7.28 1.75 -0.85
C THR A 23 -7.29 0.24 -0.84
N LEU A 24 -6.62 -0.36 0.13
CA LEU A 24 -6.64 -1.78 0.27
C LEU A 24 -7.07 -2.17 1.67
N THR A 25 -7.51 -3.38 1.82
CA THR A 25 -7.93 -3.87 3.13
C THR A 25 -7.11 -5.11 3.44
N TYR A 26 -6.53 -5.15 4.61
CA TYR A 26 -5.76 -6.29 5.02
C TYR A 26 -5.94 -6.47 6.52
N SER A 27 -6.33 -7.64 6.93
CA SER A 27 -6.60 -7.93 8.34
C SER A 27 -7.66 -6.99 8.89
N SER A 28 -8.66 -6.71 8.10
CA SER A 28 -9.77 -5.85 8.48
C SER A 28 -9.36 -4.40 8.70
N LYS A 29 -8.21 -4.00 8.22
CA LYS A 29 -7.75 -2.63 8.37
C LYS A 29 -7.47 -2.03 7.02
N PRO A 30 -7.82 -0.77 6.83
CA PRO A 30 -7.57 -0.12 5.56
C PRO A 30 -6.15 0.38 5.48
N ALA A 31 -5.61 0.41 4.29
CA ALA A 31 -4.30 0.99 4.05
C ALA A 31 -4.32 1.61 2.67
N TYR A 32 -3.34 2.44 2.39
CA TYR A 32 -3.31 3.16 1.14
C TYR A 32 -1.94 3.02 0.50
N ILE A 33 -1.91 2.74 -0.78
CA ILE A 33 -0.64 2.61 -1.47
C ILE A 33 -0.77 3.30 -2.80
N CYS A 34 0.25 4.00 -3.23
CA CYS A 34 0.15 4.76 -4.46
C CYS A 34 0.35 3.87 -5.66
N SER A 35 -0.02 4.39 -6.82
CA SER A 35 0.06 3.60 -8.04
C SER A 35 1.50 3.26 -8.40
N HIS A 36 2.46 4.02 -7.91
CA HIS A 36 3.86 3.76 -8.19
C HIS A 36 4.37 2.61 -7.32
N CYS A 37 3.87 2.47 -6.09
CA CYS A 37 4.33 1.44 -5.19
C CYS A 37 3.48 0.17 -5.22
N LEU A 38 2.35 0.22 -5.89
CA LEU A 38 1.46 -0.93 -5.92
C LEU A 38 2.14 -2.20 -6.45
N PRO A 39 2.97 -2.13 -7.50
CA PRO A 39 3.62 -3.34 -7.96
C PRO A 39 4.52 -3.97 -6.91
N MET A 40 5.08 -3.17 -6.02
CA MET A 40 5.91 -3.70 -4.97
C MET A 40 5.06 -4.53 -4.00
N LEU A 41 3.85 -4.10 -3.73
CA LEU A 41 2.97 -4.88 -2.88
C LEU A 41 2.64 -6.22 -3.53
N ILE A 42 2.50 -6.24 -4.85
CA ILE A 42 2.13 -7.44 -5.54
C ILE A 42 3.28 -8.43 -5.65
N HIS A 43 4.45 -7.94 -6.03
CA HIS A 43 5.57 -8.82 -6.32
C HIS A 43 6.61 -8.91 -5.21
N HIS A 44 6.72 -7.89 -4.40
CA HIS A 44 7.73 -7.86 -3.34
C HIS A 44 7.13 -7.34 -2.05
N PRO A 45 6.09 -8.01 -1.53
CA PRO A 45 5.44 -7.51 -0.31
C PRO A 45 6.37 -7.52 0.88
N GLU A 46 7.43 -8.30 0.83
CA GLU A 46 8.36 -8.32 1.95
C GLU A 46 9.02 -6.96 2.16
N GLN A 47 9.02 -6.12 1.15
CA GLN A 47 9.61 -4.80 1.31
C GLN A 47 8.70 -3.86 2.10
N LEU A 48 7.49 -4.29 2.37
CA LEU A 48 6.59 -3.50 3.17
C LEU A 48 6.55 -3.94 4.63
N ILE A 49 7.39 -4.89 5.00
CA ILE A 49 7.48 -5.30 6.39
C ILE A 49 7.91 -4.10 7.20
N GLY A 50 7.16 -3.81 8.25
CA GLY A 50 7.42 -2.64 9.06
C GLY A 50 6.59 -1.45 8.65
N ARG A 51 5.99 -1.48 7.45
CA ARG A 51 5.13 -0.41 7.03
C ARG A 51 3.70 -0.87 6.91
N LEU A 52 3.50 -2.16 6.63
CA LEU A 52 2.15 -2.72 6.57
C LEU A 52 2.14 -3.89 7.52
N GLU A 53 1.25 -3.83 8.50
CA GLU A 53 1.17 -4.86 9.49
C GLU A 53 0.82 -6.17 8.85
N GLY A 54 1.57 -7.21 9.09
CA GLY A 54 1.31 -8.52 8.51
C GLY A 54 1.88 -8.70 7.12
N ALA A 55 2.70 -7.75 6.65
CA ALA A 55 3.25 -7.86 5.30
C ALA A 55 4.12 -9.10 5.14
N ASP A 56 4.68 -9.59 6.23
CA ASP A 56 5.53 -10.77 6.17
C ASP A 56 4.71 -12.02 5.84
N LYS A 57 3.38 -11.94 5.92
CA LYS A 57 2.55 -13.09 5.63
C LYS A 57 1.94 -13.03 4.25
N ILE A 58 2.18 -11.98 3.50
CA ILE A 58 1.59 -11.83 2.19
C ILE A 58 2.42 -12.61 1.17
N PRO A 59 1.81 -13.53 0.45
CA PRO A 59 2.58 -14.25 -0.58
C PRO A 59 2.76 -13.38 -1.80
N PRO A 60 3.94 -13.33 -2.37
CA PRO A 60 4.14 -12.54 -3.60
C PRO A 60 3.47 -13.20 -4.78
N ALA A 61 3.02 -12.39 -5.69
CA ALA A 61 2.40 -12.91 -6.89
C ALA A 61 3.47 -13.50 -7.79
N GLU A 62 3.23 -14.72 -8.26
CA GLU A 62 4.14 -15.28 -9.10
C GLU A 62 3.85 -15.05 -10.51
N HIS A 63 4.82 -14.73 -11.33
CA HIS A 63 4.62 -14.42 -12.60
C HIS A 63 5.07 -15.48 -13.37
N ASN A 64 4.33 -16.34 -13.71
CA ASN A 64 4.75 -17.33 -14.42
C ASN A 64 4.49 -17.17 -15.72
N ASP A 65 5.08 -16.72 -16.49
CA ASP A 65 4.80 -16.60 -17.77
C ASP A 65 5.65 -17.04 -18.59
#